data_51623fb23cc143509dfad58094e0adb2
#
_entry.id   51623fb23cc143509dfad58094e0adb2
#
_cell.length_a   1.000
_cell.length_b   1.000
_cell.length_c   1.000
_cell.angle_alpha   90.00
_cell.angle_beta   90.00
_cell.angle_gamma   90.00
#
_symmetry.space_group_name_H-M   'P 1'
#
loop_
_entity.id
_entity.type
_entity.pdbx_description
1 polymer ?
#
loop_
_entity_poly.entity_id
_entity_poly.type
_entity_poly.pdbx_seq_one_letter_code
_entity_poly.pdbx_strand_id
1 'polypeptide(L)'
;EIYKYEIPGGQYSNLLAQVKSMGSADNFEEIKHLYKEANELLGNIVKVTPSTKGEGDMAIFMSKNGLNKDNILTEGKDISYPESVVDYFIGNIGQPEGGFPKELQEIVLKGRKPIDGRAGALLPPADFDAIAKHLKEAHVMKNVNPRNVISYALYPKVYDDYCDHWEYYTDVSKLTSDVYFFGLAKGEETSIEIGEGKDIIIKFIDMSEPDAEGFRALT
;
A
#
# COMPACT_ATOMS: atom_id res chain seq x y z
N GLU A 1 1.52 25.10 9.83
CA GLU A 1 1.08 23.73 10.12
C GLU A 1 2.27 22.81 10.40
N ILE A 2 3.20 22.63 9.44
CA ILE A 2 4.36 21.73 9.58
C ILE A 2 5.17 22.02 10.84
N TYR A 3 5.51 23.30 11.09
CA TYR A 3 6.30 23.68 12.26
C TYR A 3 5.54 23.57 13.59
N LYS A 4 4.22 23.63 13.55
CA LYS A 4 3.40 23.57 14.77
C LYS A 4 3.09 22.14 15.20
N TYR A 5 2.75 21.29 14.22
CA TYR A 5 2.27 19.93 14.46
C TYR A 5 3.24 18.85 13.99
N GLU A 6 4.34 19.23 13.36
CA GLU A 6 5.39 18.33 12.85
C GLU A 6 4.90 17.33 11.79
N ILE A 7 3.81 17.69 11.08
CA ILE A 7 3.23 16.84 10.04
C ILE A 7 3.85 17.20 8.69
N PRO A 8 4.58 16.30 8.02
CA PRO A 8 5.09 16.53 6.66
C PRO A 8 3.94 16.80 5.67
N GLY A 9 4.18 17.65 4.65
CA GLY A 9 3.12 18.11 3.75
C GLY A 9 2.34 17.00 3.07
N GLY A 10 3.01 15.98 2.53
CA GLY A 10 2.35 14.81 1.95
C GLY A 10 1.53 14.02 2.98
N GLN A 11 2.05 13.87 4.19
CA GLN A 11 1.34 13.19 5.27
C GLN A 11 0.12 13.98 5.75
N TYR A 12 0.19 15.32 5.75
CA TYR A 12 -0.96 16.16 6.07
C TYR A 12 -2.16 15.88 5.14
N SER A 13 -1.90 15.81 3.82
CA SER A 13 -2.94 15.53 2.84
C SER A 13 -3.55 14.14 3.01
N ASN A 14 -2.71 13.13 3.26
CA ASN A 14 -3.15 11.76 3.51
C ASN A 14 -3.97 11.65 4.80
N LEU A 15 -3.51 12.25 5.89
CA LEU A 15 -4.19 12.26 7.18
C LEU A 15 -5.56 12.95 7.08
N LEU A 16 -5.65 14.09 6.38
CA LEU A 16 -6.91 14.79 6.16
C LEU A 16 -7.91 13.94 5.37
N ALA A 17 -7.44 13.27 4.29
CA ALA A 17 -8.30 12.38 3.51
C ALA A 17 -8.80 11.19 4.36
N GLN A 18 -7.92 10.58 5.14
CA GLN A 18 -8.24 9.47 6.03
C GLN A 18 -9.27 9.87 7.10
N VAL A 19 -9.06 10.99 7.78
CA VAL A 19 -9.97 11.51 8.81
C VAL A 19 -11.35 11.85 8.21
N LYS A 20 -11.39 12.43 7.01
CA LYS A 20 -12.66 12.69 6.29
C LYS A 20 -13.39 11.39 5.93
N SER A 21 -12.70 10.38 5.42
CA SER A 21 -13.31 9.09 5.06
C SER A 21 -13.90 8.35 6.27
N MET A 22 -13.37 8.64 7.47
CA MET A 22 -13.86 8.07 8.74
C MET A 22 -14.98 8.91 9.39
N GLY A 23 -15.46 9.97 8.74
CA GLY A 23 -16.49 10.85 9.27
C GLY A 23 -16.06 11.71 10.48
N SER A 24 -14.76 11.87 10.69
CA SER A 24 -14.18 12.60 11.83
C SER A 24 -13.55 13.94 11.44
N ALA A 25 -14.04 14.56 10.35
CA ALA A 25 -13.47 15.80 9.82
C ALA A 25 -13.47 16.95 10.85
N ASP A 26 -14.47 17.00 11.72
CA ASP A 26 -14.61 18.04 12.74
C ASP A 26 -13.52 17.92 13.83
N ASN A 27 -12.95 16.74 14.02
CA ASN A 27 -11.90 16.50 15.01
C ASN A 27 -10.48 16.70 14.45
N PHE A 28 -10.34 17.18 13.20
CA PHE A 28 -9.03 17.26 12.55
C PHE A 28 -8.03 18.16 13.27
N GLU A 29 -8.48 19.26 13.89
CA GLU A 29 -7.61 20.12 14.70
C GLU A 29 -7.05 19.39 15.92
N GLU A 30 -7.89 18.63 16.63
CA GLU A 30 -7.46 17.78 17.74
C GLU A 30 -6.48 16.71 17.28
N ILE A 31 -6.79 16.02 16.18
CA ILE A 31 -5.91 14.98 15.61
C ILE A 31 -4.54 15.53 15.23
N LYS A 32 -4.43 16.76 14.75
CA LYS A 32 -3.13 17.41 14.50
C LYS A 32 -2.32 17.60 15.78
N HIS A 33 -2.95 17.98 16.88
CA HIS A 33 -2.28 18.06 18.19
C HIS A 33 -1.82 16.68 18.65
N LEU A 34 -2.72 15.70 18.58
CA LEU A 34 -2.40 14.32 18.95
C LEU A 34 -1.34 13.69 18.07
N TYR A 35 -1.20 14.12 16.81
CA TYR A 35 -0.11 13.69 15.93
C TYR A 35 1.26 14.06 16.50
N LYS A 36 1.41 15.29 17.01
CA LYS A 36 2.63 15.72 17.68
C LYS A 36 2.87 14.93 18.97
N GLU A 37 1.84 14.72 19.79
CA GLU A 37 1.97 13.89 20.99
C GLU A 37 2.33 12.45 20.66
N ALA A 38 1.75 11.88 19.59
CA ALA A 38 2.10 10.57 19.09
C ALA A 38 3.59 10.47 18.71
N ASN A 39 4.16 11.50 18.08
CA ASN A 39 5.59 11.54 17.79
C ASN A 39 6.45 11.42 19.05
N GLU A 40 6.10 12.19 20.08
CA GLU A 40 6.80 12.13 21.38
C GLU A 40 6.66 10.74 22.03
N LEU A 41 5.44 10.20 22.03
CA LEU A 41 5.13 8.85 22.58
C LEU A 41 5.81 7.71 21.82
N LEU A 42 6.08 7.88 20.54
CA LEU A 42 6.80 6.91 19.71
C LEU A 42 8.34 7.05 19.78
N GLY A 43 8.83 8.04 20.51
CA GLY A 43 10.27 8.26 20.71
C GLY A 43 10.91 9.19 19.67
N ASN A 44 10.15 10.16 19.16
CA ASN A 44 10.59 11.12 18.14
C ASN A 44 11.12 10.42 16.87
N ILE A 45 10.19 9.80 16.17
CA ILE A 45 10.49 8.96 14.99
C ILE A 45 11.11 9.74 13.84
N VAL A 46 11.90 9.06 13.03
CA VAL A 46 12.31 9.58 11.72
C VAL A 46 11.10 9.66 10.81
N LYS A 47 10.82 10.82 10.23
CA LYS A 47 9.64 11.10 9.38
C LYS A 47 9.84 10.52 7.97
N VAL A 48 9.57 9.22 7.84
CA VAL A 48 9.55 8.49 6.57
C VAL A 48 8.23 7.73 6.42
N THR A 49 7.87 7.34 5.21
CA THR A 49 6.53 6.80 4.90
C THR A 49 6.04 5.70 5.85
N PRO A 50 6.81 4.65 6.18
CA PRO A 50 6.30 3.60 7.08
C PRO A 50 6.01 4.11 8.49
N SER A 51 6.92 4.90 9.07
CA SER A 51 6.79 5.40 10.44
C SER A 51 5.73 6.48 10.58
N THR A 52 5.63 7.41 9.60
CA THR A 52 4.61 8.46 9.61
C THR A 52 3.18 7.91 9.45
N LYS A 53 3.03 6.73 8.80
CA LYS A 53 1.75 6.04 8.79
C LYS A 53 1.37 5.57 10.19
N GLY A 54 2.28 4.91 10.91
CA GLY A 54 2.07 4.47 12.30
C GLY A 54 1.75 5.64 13.25
N GLU A 55 2.44 6.77 13.06
CA GLU A 55 2.20 8.01 13.82
C GLU A 55 0.80 8.58 13.56
N GLY A 56 0.35 8.62 12.30
CA GLY A 56 -0.99 9.06 11.93
C GLY A 56 -2.09 8.14 12.47
N ASP A 57 -1.90 6.82 12.35
CA ASP A 57 -2.81 5.82 12.89
C ASP A 57 -2.90 5.91 14.42
N MET A 58 -1.78 6.20 15.10
CA MET A 58 -1.73 6.43 16.55
C MET A 58 -2.52 7.68 16.94
N ALA A 59 -2.35 8.80 16.24
CA ALA A 59 -3.07 10.03 16.51
C ALA A 59 -4.59 9.86 16.36
N ILE A 60 -5.02 9.18 15.31
CA ILE A 60 -6.45 8.87 15.11
C ILE A 60 -6.96 7.93 16.19
N PHE A 61 -6.19 6.92 16.56
CA PHE A 61 -6.53 5.99 17.63
C PHE A 61 -6.68 6.70 18.97
N MET A 62 -5.77 7.61 19.30
CA MET A 62 -5.83 8.42 20.51
C MET A 62 -7.10 9.30 20.55
N SER A 63 -7.40 10.01 19.46
CA SER A 63 -8.63 10.83 19.37
C SER A 63 -9.89 10.00 19.57
N LYS A 64 -9.98 8.82 18.92
CA LYS A 64 -11.17 7.96 19.04
C LYS A 64 -11.41 7.37 20.43
N ASN A 65 -10.34 7.19 21.20
CA ASN A 65 -10.41 6.59 22.54
C ASN A 65 -10.25 7.61 23.66
N GLY A 66 -10.23 8.92 23.37
CA GLY A 66 -10.03 9.97 24.37
C GLY A 66 -8.65 9.93 25.03
N LEU A 67 -7.65 9.36 24.34
CA LEU A 67 -6.29 9.22 24.85
C LEU A 67 -5.42 10.43 24.49
N ASN A 68 -4.50 10.73 25.36
CA ASN A 68 -3.45 11.72 25.19
C ASN A 68 -2.18 11.25 25.92
N LYS A 69 -1.10 12.01 25.87
CA LYS A 69 0.16 11.63 26.51
C LYS A 69 0.08 11.46 28.03
N ASP A 70 -0.90 12.09 28.70
CA ASP A 70 -1.01 12.08 30.15
C ASP A 70 -1.75 10.84 30.66
N ASN A 71 -2.69 10.28 29.87
CA ASN A 71 -3.53 9.15 30.27
C ASN A 71 -3.22 7.82 29.56
N ILE A 72 -2.49 7.84 28.44
CA ILE A 72 -2.28 6.65 27.62
C ILE A 72 -1.62 5.47 28.37
N LEU A 73 -0.75 5.76 29.32
CA LEU A 73 -0.09 4.73 30.14
C LEU A 73 -1.02 4.08 31.18
N THR A 74 -2.16 4.69 31.44
CA THR A 74 -3.16 4.17 32.38
C THR A 74 -4.39 3.65 31.67
N GLU A 75 -5.04 4.47 30.87
CA GLU A 75 -6.30 4.16 30.19
C GLU A 75 -6.07 3.35 28.90
N GLY A 76 -4.85 3.42 28.30
CA GLY A 76 -4.51 2.68 27.10
C GLY A 76 -4.15 1.19 27.31
N LYS A 77 -4.07 0.70 28.55
CA LYS A 77 -3.59 -0.66 28.85
C LYS A 77 -4.46 -1.77 28.28
N ASP A 78 -5.77 -1.60 28.35
CA ASP A 78 -6.73 -2.65 27.97
C ASP A 78 -7.27 -2.51 26.54
N ILE A 79 -6.84 -1.48 25.82
CA ILE A 79 -7.30 -1.20 24.45
C ILE A 79 -6.36 -1.83 23.43
N SER A 80 -6.90 -2.35 22.31
CA SER A 80 -6.09 -2.89 21.22
C SER A 80 -5.60 -1.78 20.31
N TYR A 81 -4.28 -1.68 20.16
CA TYR A 81 -3.64 -0.68 19.30
C TYR A 81 -3.71 -1.08 17.81
N PRO A 82 -3.66 -0.10 16.89
CA PRO A 82 -3.57 -0.37 15.47
C PRO A 82 -2.34 -1.23 15.14
N GLU A 83 -2.47 -2.15 14.17
CA GLU A 83 -1.37 -3.07 13.81
C GLU A 83 -0.11 -2.32 13.35
N SER A 84 -0.25 -1.18 12.66
CA SER A 84 0.90 -0.33 12.27
C SER A 84 1.69 0.20 13.46
N VAL A 85 1.02 0.48 14.58
CA VAL A 85 1.65 0.90 15.86
C VAL A 85 2.30 -0.30 16.53
N VAL A 86 1.65 -1.45 16.52
CA VAL A 86 2.20 -2.70 17.05
C VAL A 86 3.45 -3.11 16.25
N ASP A 87 3.40 -3.07 14.93
CA ASP A 87 4.55 -3.36 14.05
C ASP A 87 5.73 -2.42 14.30
N TYR A 88 5.45 -1.15 14.56
CA TYR A 88 6.48 -0.20 14.94
C TYR A 88 7.15 -0.62 16.25
N PHE A 89 6.40 -0.89 17.31
CA PHE A 89 6.93 -1.26 18.61
C PHE A 89 7.56 -2.66 18.65
N ILE A 90 7.18 -3.57 17.75
CA ILE A 90 7.89 -4.83 17.53
C ILE A 90 9.28 -4.56 16.95
N GLY A 91 9.46 -3.49 16.17
CA GLY A 91 10.71 -3.14 15.49
C GLY A 91 10.76 -3.55 14.02
N ASN A 92 9.63 -3.93 13.40
CA ASN A 92 9.56 -4.38 12.02
C ASN A 92 9.95 -3.28 11.01
N ILE A 93 9.79 -2.02 11.37
CA ILE A 93 10.10 -0.86 10.51
C ILE A 93 11.26 -0.01 11.03
N GLY A 94 12.09 -0.56 11.90
CA GLY A 94 13.24 0.09 12.52
C GLY A 94 12.96 0.57 13.94
N GLN A 95 13.93 1.23 14.52
CA GLN A 95 13.90 1.70 15.91
C GLN A 95 14.22 3.20 15.96
N PRO A 96 13.61 3.96 16.89
CA PRO A 96 13.98 5.35 17.09
C PRO A 96 15.39 5.46 17.72
N GLU A 97 16.04 6.58 17.52
CA GLU A 97 17.30 6.88 18.22
C GLU A 97 17.06 6.85 19.73
N GLY A 98 17.90 6.14 20.45
CA GLY A 98 17.73 5.92 21.90
C GLY A 98 16.79 4.77 22.28
N GLY A 99 16.19 4.08 21.32
CA GLY A 99 15.29 2.94 21.52
C GLY A 99 13.84 3.36 21.78
N PHE A 100 12.97 2.35 21.90
CA PHE A 100 11.55 2.58 22.16
C PHE A 100 11.28 3.03 23.60
N PRO A 101 10.29 3.90 23.85
CA PRO A 101 9.74 4.17 25.18
C PRO A 101 9.16 2.88 25.78
N LYS A 102 9.89 2.27 26.71
CA LYS A 102 9.66 0.88 27.16
C LYS A 102 8.28 0.67 27.78
N GLU A 103 7.82 1.60 28.60
CA GLU A 103 6.54 1.47 29.29
C GLU A 103 5.36 1.41 28.29
N LEU A 104 5.36 2.27 27.28
CA LEU A 104 4.36 2.24 26.23
C LEU A 104 4.54 1.02 25.33
N GLN A 105 5.78 0.63 25.02
CA GLN A 105 6.07 -0.59 24.26
C GLN A 105 5.46 -1.83 24.89
N GLU A 106 5.60 -2.00 26.21
CA GLU A 106 5.03 -3.12 26.95
C GLU A 106 3.48 -3.12 26.87
N ILE A 107 2.86 -1.96 27.02
CA ILE A 107 1.40 -1.78 26.91
C ILE A 107 0.92 -2.15 25.51
N VAL A 108 1.58 -1.64 24.47
CA VAL A 108 1.18 -1.87 23.06
C VAL A 108 1.38 -3.33 22.67
N LEU A 109 2.50 -3.93 23.06
CA LEU A 109 2.85 -5.29 22.66
C LEU A 109 2.08 -6.38 23.42
N LYS A 110 1.56 -6.10 24.60
CA LYS A 110 0.76 -7.06 25.39
C LYS A 110 1.44 -8.44 25.52
N GLY A 111 2.75 -8.43 25.80
CA GLY A 111 3.54 -9.66 25.94
C GLY A 111 4.14 -10.21 24.65
N ARG A 112 3.85 -9.62 23.48
CA ARG A 112 4.62 -9.93 22.25
C ARG A 112 6.06 -9.47 22.44
N LYS A 113 7.02 -10.29 21.98
CA LYS A 113 8.44 -9.94 22.09
C LYS A 113 8.84 -9.03 20.94
N PRO A 114 9.53 -7.91 21.20
CA PRO A 114 10.15 -7.13 20.14
C PRO A 114 11.28 -7.96 19.49
N ILE A 115 11.56 -7.64 18.24
CA ILE A 115 12.68 -8.23 17.51
C ILE A 115 14.00 -7.65 18.01
N ASP A 116 15.06 -8.45 17.99
CA ASP A 116 16.42 -8.00 18.24
C ASP A 116 17.14 -7.81 16.89
N GLY A 117 17.68 -6.61 16.68
CA GLY A 117 18.39 -6.26 15.46
C GLY A 117 17.49 -5.85 14.28
N ARG A 118 17.91 -6.19 13.05
CA ARG A 118 17.24 -5.77 11.83
C ARG A 118 16.16 -6.77 11.42
N ALA A 119 14.93 -6.29 11.24
CA ALA A 119 13.80 -7.12 10.81
C ALA A 119 14.11 -7.95 9.55
N GLY A 120 14.70 -7.34 8.53
CA GLY A 120 15.05 -8.04 7.29
C GLY A 120 16.10 -9.15 7.45
N ALA A 121 16.92 -9.11 8.51
CA ALA A 121 17.90 -10.16 8.77
C ALA A 121 17.28 -11.42 9.41
N LEU A 122 16.07 -11.29 9.95
CA LEU A 122 15.33 -12.39 10.57
C LEU A 122 14.40 -13.11 9.58
N LEU A 123 14.19 -12.54 8.40
CA LEU A 123 13.35 -13.14 7.35
C LEU A 123 14.13 -14.31 6.70
N PRO A 124 13.43 -15.42 6.40
CA PRO A 124 14.02 -16.48 5.61
C PRO A 124 14.39 -15.96 4.21
N PRO A 125 15.42 -16.54 3.57
CA PRO A 125 15.72 -16.23 2.16
C PRO A 125 14.50 -16.48 1.27
N ALA A 126 14.29 -15.62 0.27
CA ALA A 126 13.23 -15.84 -0.70
C ALA A 126 13.54 -17.09 -1.55
N ASP A 127 12.57 -17.98 -1.66
CA ASP A 127 12.65 -19.16 -2.53
C ASP A 127 12.18 -18.78 -3.95
N PHE A 128 13.14 -18.38 -4.78
CA PHE A 128 12.86 -17.95 -6.16
C PHE A 128 12.35 -19.08 -7.04
N ASP A 129 12.73 -20.33 -6.77
CA ASP A 129 12.26 -21.49 -7.53
C ASP A 129 10.77 -21.77 -7.21
N ALA A 130 10.39 -21.70 -5.94
CA ALA A 130 9.00 -21.80 -5.54
C ALA A 130 8.14 -20.66 -6.14
N ILE A 131 8.65 -19.43 -6.17
CA ILE A 131 7.97 -18.30 -6.81
C ILE A 131 7.83 -18.53 -8.31
N ALA A 132 8.89 -18.96 -9.00
CA ALA A 132 8.84 -19.24 -10.44
C ALA A 132 7.83 -20.35 -10.77
N LYS A 133 7.72 -21.37 -9.90
CA LYS A 133 6.72 -22.43 -10.02
C LYS A 133 5.31 -21.90 -9.81
N HIS A 134 5.09 -21.10 -8.75
CA HIS A 134 3.81 -20.47 -8.47
C HIS A 134 3.30 -19.63 -9.65
N LEU A 135 4.15 -18.77 -10.22
CA LEU A 135 3.78 -17.93 -11.36
C LEU A 135 3.40 -18.73 -12.62
N LYS A 136 3.98 -19.91 -12.81
CA LYS A 136 3.62 -20.81 -13.92
C LYS A 136 2.30 -21.55 -13.70
N GLU A 137 2.00 -21.89 -12.44
CA GLU A 137 0.83 -22.71 -12.08
C GLU A 137 -0.42 -21.87 -11.81
N ALA A 138 -0.25 -20.72 -11.14
CA ALA A 138 -1.36 -19.84 -10.77
C ALA A 138 -1.78 -18.88 -11.89
N HIS A 139 -0.83 -18.50 -12.75
CA HIS A 139 -1.08 -17.57 -13.84
C HIS A 139 -0.66 -18.18 -15.17
N VAL A 140 -1.39 -17.86 -16.25
CA VAL A 140 -1.12 -18.40 -17.62
C VAL A 140 0.17 -17.83 -18.22
N MET A 141 1.18 -17.55 -17.40
CA MET A 141 2.46 -17.02 -17.85
C MET A 141 3.33 -18.11 -18.49
N LYS A 142 3.35 -18.17 -19.82
CA LYS A 142 4.14 -19.15 -20.58
C LYS A 142 5.64 -19.01 -20.37
N ASN A 143 6.14 -17.79 -20.12
CA ASN A 143 7.56 -17.47 -19.98
C ASN A 143 7.82 -16.67 -18.71
N VAL A 144 8.10 -17.37 -17.61
CA VAL A 144 8.53 -16.74 -16.35
C VAL A 144 10.03 -16.47 -16.44
N ASN A 145 10.42 -15.20 -16.44
CA ASN A 145 11.81 -14.75 -16.44
C ASN A 145 12.23 -14.21 -15.04
N PRO A 146 13.52 -13.98 -14.81
CA PRO A 146 14.00 -13.49 -13.50
C PRO A 146 13.35 -12.18 -13.05
N ARG A 147 12.98 -11.28 -13.97
CA ARG A 147 12.29 -10.03 -13.64
C ARG A 147 10.89 -10.30 -13.05
N ASN A 148 10.16 -11.25 -13.62
CA ASN A 148 8.85 -11.66 -13.10
C ASN A 148 8.97 -12.17 -11.66
N VAL A 149 9.94 -13.05 -11.40
CA VAL A 149 10.21 -13.65 -10.09
C VAL A 149 10.56 -12.57 -9.05
N ILE A 150 11.45 -11.65 -9.40
CA ILE A 150 11.85 -10.55 -8.51
C ILE A 150 10.66 -9.60 -8.26
N SER A 151 9.89 -9.25 -9.28
CA SER A 151 8.71 -8.39 -9.13
C SER A 151 7.66 -9.00 -8.20
N TYR A 152 7.41 -10.31 -8.33
CA TYR A 152 6.53 -11.04 -7.41
C TYR A 152 7.09 -11.06 -5.98
N ALA A 153 8.38 -11.35 -5.82
CA ALA A 153 9.02 -11.39 -4.50
C ALA A 153 8.93 -10.06 -3.75
N LEU A 154 8.96 -8.94 -4.48
CA LEU A 154 8.84 -7.59 -3.91
C LEU A 154 7.40 -7.19 -3.60
N TYR A 155 6.45 -7.55 -4.46
CA TYR A 155 5.06 -7.08 -4.40
C TYR A 155 4.08 -8.19 -4.81
N PRO A 156 3.94 -9.29 -4.03
CA PRO A 156 3.20 -10.47 -4.48
C PRO A 156 1.74 -10.14 -4.85
N LYS A 157 0.99 -9.48 -3.98
CA LYS A 157 -0.40 -9.14 -4.26
C LYS A 157 -0.57 -8.24 -5.49
N VAL A 158 0.26 -7.20 -5.62
CA VAL A 158 0.20 -6.29 -6.77
C VAL A 158 0.58 -7.01 -8.06
N TYR A 159 1.46 -7.99 -7.95
CA TYR A 159 1.86 -8.79 -9.11
C TYR A 159 0.79 -9.79 -9.52
N ASP A 160 0.04 -10.37 -8.57
CA ASP A 160 -1.14 -11.19 -8.87
C ASP A 160 -2.20 -10.35 -9.61
N ASP A 161 -2.54 -9.17 -9.08
CA ASP A 161 -3.47 -8.22 -9.73
C ASP A 161 -2.99 -7.85 -11.17
N TYR A 162 -1.68 -7.69 -11.37
CA TYR A 162 -1.08 -7.46 -12.69
C TYR A 162 -1.23 -8.67 -13.60
N CYS A 163 -1.04 -9.90 -13.10
CA CYS A 163 -1.21 -11.11 -13.89
C CYS A 163 -2.66 -11.30 -14.32
N ASP A 164 -3.62 -11.07 -13.42
CA ASP A 164 -5.05 -11.12 -13.72
C ASP A 164 -5.41 -10.11 -14.81
N HIS A 165 -4.89 -8.89 -14.72
CA HIS A 165 -5.06 -7.87 -15.76
C HIS A 165 -4.44 -8.31 -17.10
N TRP A 166 -3.24 -8.90 -17.07
CA TRP A 166 -2.57 -9.41 -18.26
C TRP A 166 -3.33 -10.54 -18.95
N GLU A 167 -3.99 -11.40 -18.19
CA GLU A 167 -4.82 -12.48 -18.75
C GLU A 167 -5.99 -11.95 -19.60
N TYR A 168 -6.57 -10.81 -19.18
CA TYR A 168 -7.66 -10.18 -19.91
C TYR A 168 -7.21 -9.32 -21.08
N TYR A 169 -6.18 -8.51 -20.88
CA TYR A 169 -5.82 -7.44 -21.82
C TYR A 169 -4.52 -7.69 -22.58
N THR A 170 -3.75 -8.69 -22.17
CA THR A 170 -2.42 -9.00 -22.74
C THR A 170 -1.47 -7.79 -22.69
N ASP A 171 -0.63 -7.57 -23.73
CA ASP A 171 0.29 -6.44 -23.77
C ASP A 171 -0.37 -5.20 -24.36
N VAL A 172 -0.80 -4.29 -23.51
CA VAL A 172 -1.39 -3.01 -23.90
C VAL A 172 -0.36 -1.88 -24.03
N SER A 173 0.93 -2.16 -23.83
CA SER A 173 2.00 -1.15 -23.86
C SER A 173 2.18 -0.49 -25.23
N LYS A 174 1.62 -1.07 -26.27
CA LYS A 174 1.66 -0.58 -27.65
C LYS A 174 0.45 0.27 -28.03
N LEU A 175 -0.58 0.30 -27.19
CA LEU A 175 -1.74 1.16 -27.42
C LEU A 175 -1.40 2.62 -27.13
N THR A 176 -1.98 3.52 -27.89
CA THR A 176 -1.96 4.95 -27.57
C THR A 176 -2.80 5.22 -26.32
N SER A 177 -2.49 6.28 -25.57
CA SER A 177 -3.18 6.57 -24.30
C SER A 177 -4.67 6.79 -24.45
N ASP A 178 -5.10 7.43 -25.53
CA ASP A 178 -6.50 7.66 -25.86
C ASP A 178 -7.25 6.34 -26.13
N VAL A 179 -6.66 5.45 -26.92
CA VAL A 179 -7.22 4.11 -27.16
C VAL A 179 -7.26 3.27 -25.90
N TYR A 180 -6.24 3.35 -25.06
CA TYR A 180 -6.20 2.62 -23.80
C TYR A 180 -7.31 3.06 -22.83
N PHE A 181 -7.54 4.37 -22.69
CA PHE A 181 -8.50 4.90 -21.73
C PHE A 181 -9.93 4.98 -22.24
N PHE A 182 -10.12 5.21 -23.55
CA PHE A 182 -11.45 5.48 -24.12
C PHE A 182 -11.90 4.42 -25.14
N GLY A 183 -11.00 3.52 -25.55
CA GLY A 183 -11.28 2.57 -26.63
C GLY A 183 -11.32 3.23 -28.01
N LEU A 184 -11.87 2.53 -28.97
CA LEU A 184 -12.15 3.02 -30.32
C LEU A 184 -13.66 3.13 -30.53
N ALA A 185 -14.12 4.26 -31.07
CA ALA A 185 -15.49 4.36 -31.54
C ALA A 185 -15.68 3.62 -32.87
N LYS A 186 -16.92 3.22 -33.18
CA LYS A 186 -17.23 2.50 -34.41
C LYS A 186 -16.81 3.32 -35.65
N GLY A 187 -15.97 2.72 -36.47
CA GLY A 187 -15.38 3.33 -37.65
C GLY A 187 -14.03 3.99 -37.44
N GLU A 188 -13.58 4.15 -36.19
CA GLU A 188 -12.25 4.66 -35.87
C GLU A 188 -11.16 3.60 -36.07
N GLU A 189 -9.93 4.06 -36.28
CA GLU A 189 -8.78 3.23 -36.49
C GLU A 189 -7.59 3.71 -35.66
N THR A 190 -6.71 2.79 -35.28
CA THR A 190 -5.45 3.07 -34.59
C THR A 190 -4.32 2.25 -35.20
N SER A 191 -3.10 2.77 -35.13
CA SER A 191 -1.88 2.06 -35.54
C SER A 191 -1.20 1.48 -34.31
N ILE A 192 -0.83 0.21 -34.38
CA ILE A 192 -0.09 -0.49 -33.32
C ILE A 192 1.23 -0.99 -33.89
N GLU A 193 2.34 -0.55 -33.30
CA GLU A 193 3.67 -1.06 -33.63
C GLU A 193 3.87 -2.47 -33.07
N ILE A 194 4.06 -3.46 -33.94
CA ILE A 194 4.27 -4.86 -33.57
C ILE A 194 5.73 -5.26 -33.45
N GLY A 195 6.65 -4.34 -33.64
CA GLY A 195 8.10 -4.52 -33.58
C GLY A 195 8.79 -4.36 -34.94
N GLU A 196 10.09 -4.16 -34.92
CA GLU A 196 10.94 -3.96 -36.11
C GLU A 196 10.46 -2.82 -37.04
N GLY A 197 9.77 -1.82 -36.50
CA GLY A 197 9.22 -0.70 -37.28
C GLY A 197 8.05 -1.09 -38.18
N LYS A 198 7.35 -2.18 -37.88
CA LYS A 198 6.14 -2.60 -38.58
C LYS A 198 4.92 -2.20 -37.80
N ASP A 199 4.00 -1.50 -38.45
CA ASP A 199 2.72 -1.09 -37.90
C ASP A 199 1.59 -1.94 -38.45
N ILE A 200 0.62 -2.27 -37.57
CA ILE A 200 -0.68 -2.83 -37.95
C ILE A 200 -1.72 -1.75 -37.71
N ILE A 201 -2.58 -1.52 -38.70
CA ILE A 201 -3.76 -0.66 -38.53
C ILE A 201 -4.94 -1.55 -38.12
N ILE A 202 -5.53 -1.22 -36.99
CA ILE A 202 -6.74 -1.86 -36.49
C ILE A 202 -7.89 -0.87 -36.61
N LYS A 203 -8.97 -1.30 -37.27
CA LYS A 203 -10.20 -0.50 -37.40
C LYS A 203 -11.33 -1.19 -36.64
N PHE A 204 -11.98 -0.46 -35.73
CA PHE A 204 -13.16 -0.99 -35.04
C PHE A 204 -14.38 -0.89 -35.95
N ILE A 205 -14.92 -2.01 -36.40
CA ILE A 205 -16.05 -2.09 -37.30
C ILE A 205 -17.35 -2.25 -36.52
N ASP A 206 -17.42 -3.24 -35.63
CA ASP A 206 -18.63 -3.52 -34.85
C ASP A 206 -18.32 -4.34 -33.58
N MET A 207 -19.31 -4.41 -32.70
CA MET A 207 -19.25 -5.20 -31.48
C MET A 207 -20.61 -5.89 -31.27
N SER A 208 -20.60 -7.18 -31.02
CA SER A 208 -21.83 -7.93 -30.73
C SER A 208 -22.49 -7.48 -29.43
N GLU A 209 -23.77 -7.78 -29.27
CA GLU A 209 -24.39 -7.77 -27.95
C GLU A 209 -23.69 -8.81 -27.05
N PRO A 210 -23.69 -8.59 -25.71
CA PRO A 210 -23.09 -9.55 -24.79
C PRO A 210 -23.82 -10.89 -24.87
N ASP A 211 -23.06 -11.98 -24.84
CA ASP A 211 -23.62 -13.32 -24.70
C ASP A 211 -24.12 -13.59 -23.26
N ALA A 212 -24.56 -14.81 -22.98
CA ALA A 212 -25.08 -15.21 -21.66
C ALA A 212 -24.05 -15.10 -20.53
N GLU A 213 -22.74 -15.08 -20.84
CA GLU A 213 -21.62 -14.95 -19.91
C GLU A 213 -21.09 -13.52 -19.83
N GLY A 214 -21.65 -12.61 -20.62
CA GLY A 214 -21.28 -11.20 -20.68
C GLY A 214 -20.14 -10.85 -21.66
N PHE A 215 -19.67 -11.82 -22.45
CA PHE A 215 -18.64 -11.60 -23.46
C PHE A 215 -19.22 -10.99 -24.74
N ARG A 216 -18.38 -10.19 -25.42
CA ARG A 216 -18.72 -9.54 -26.68
C ARG A 216 -17.68 -9.89 -27.74
N ALA A 217 -18.11 -10.19 -28.96
CA ALA A 217 -17.22 -10.33 -30.10
C ALA A 217 -16.95 -8.96 -30.73
N LEU A 218 -15.67 -8.67 -31.00
CA LEU A 218 -15.21 -7.49 -31.73
C LEU A 218 -14.93 -7.84 -33.18
N THR A 219 -15.27 -6.96 -34.12
CA THR A 219 -14.94 -7.09 -35.53
C THR A 219 -14.21 -5.85 -36.03
#